data_8865956074854bac2be5fe80b339e915
#
_entry.id   8865956074854bac2be5fe80b339e915
#
_cell.length_a   1.000
_cell.length_b   1.000
_cell.length_c   1.000
_cell.angle_alpha   90.00
_cell.angle_beta   90.00
_cell.angle_gamma   90.00
#
_symmetry.space_group_name_H-M   'P 1'
#
loop_
_entity.id
_entity.type
_entity.pdbx_description
1 polymer ?
#
loop_
_entity_poly.entity_id
_entity_poly.type
_entity_poly.pdbx_seq_one_letter_code
_entity_poly.pdbx_strand_id
1 'polypeptide(L)'
;LMLPADVAKKAATPPVSALTVNPAPADSACLQAFREAAEKRLSTSKRTALLADFLVLRHGLRTALQTWVKEVPMAHATMLMGKGIFDERQSGFYGTYSGSASAAPVKEAIEGADTVLCIGTRFTDTLTAGFTHQLTPDQTIEVQPHASRVGDVWFTGIPMREAIETLTALCKTYVRDTRAPLDHSGFSFPTIEGALTQESFWRTLQTFIRPGDIILADQGTSAFGAIDLRLPADVNFIVQPLWGSIGYTLAAAFGAQTACPNRRVIVLTGDGAAQLTIQELGSMLRDKQRPIILVLNNEGYTVERAIHGPEQRYNDIALWNWTQIPQALSLAPQAECWRVSEAEALAEVLDKVAHHERLSLIEVMLPKADIPPLLSALTKALEARNNA
;
A
#
# COMPACT_ATOMS: atom_id res chain seq x y z
N LEU A 1 22.28 -4.21 -7.94
CA LEU A 1 23.60 -4.16 -8.59
C LEU A 1 24.42 -3.03 -8.01
N MET A 2 25.63 -3.33 -7.56
CA MET A 2 26.64 -2.33 -7.21
C MET A 2 27.65 -2.27 -8.35
N LEU A 3 27.79 -1.13 -9.00
CA LEU A 3 28.70 -0.91 -10.09
C LEU A 3 29.78 0.10 -9.65
N PRO A 4 31.02 -0.34 -9.33
CA PRO A 4 32.10 0.59 -9.01
C PRO A 4 32.41 1.55 -10.17
N ALA A 5 32.79 2.78 -9.86
CA ALA A 5 32.99 3.82 -10.86
C ALA A 5 34.07 3.50 -11.86
N ASP A 6 35.13 2.78 -11.45
CA ASP A 6 36.21 2.33 -12.31
C ASP A 6 35.81 1.20 -13.28
N VAL A 7 34.74 0.47 -12.98
CA VAL A 7 34.18 -0.61 -13.79
C VAL A 7 33.23 -0.09 -14.86
N ALA A 8 32.52 1.04 -14.58
CA ALA A 8 31.46 1.57 -15.44
C ALA A 8 31.92 1.89 -16.89
N LYS A 9 33.23 2.14 -17.11
CA LYS A 9 33.82 2.44 -18.42
C LYS A 9 34.55 1.26 -19.07
N LYS A 10 34.61 0.10 -18.41
CA LYS A 10 35.29 -1.07 -18.97
C LYS A 10 34.47 -1.70 -20.09
N ALA A 11 35.16 -2.19 -21.13
CA ALA A 11 34.51 -2.97 -22.16
C ALA A 11 33.90 -4.25 -21.54
N ALA A 12 32.70 -4.58 -21.96
CA ALA A 12 32.01 -5.79 -21.52
C ALA A 12 31.40 -6.51 -22.73
N THR A 13 31.38 -7.83 -22.68
CA THR A 13 30.68 -8.63 -23.68
C THR A 13 29.17 -8.56 -23.34
N PRO A 14 28.30 -8.23 -24.32
CA PRO A 14 26.87 -8.23 -24.08
C PRO A 14 26.40 -9.64 -23.67
N PRO A 15 25.44 -9.76 -22.78
CA PRO A 15 24.91 -11.07 -22.40
C PRO A 15 24.20 -11.73 -23.58
N VAL A 16 24.47 -13.01 -23.80
CA VAL A 16 23.86 -13.82 -24.88
C VAL A 16 22.49 -14.36 -24.51
N SER A 17 22.14 -14.37 -23.21
CA SER A 17 20.86 -14.80 -22.69
C SER A 17 20.51 -14.04 -21.41
N ALA A 18 19.24 -14.07 -21.01
CA ALA A 18 18.82 -13.53 -19.72
C ALA A 18 19.49 -14.29 -18.58
N LEU A 19 19.94 -13.54 -17.56
CA LEU A 19 20.49 -14.13 -16.35
C LEU A 19 19.36 -14.83 -15.56
N THR A 20 19.49 -16.15 -15.40
CA THR A 20 18.59 -16.91 -14.54
C THR A 20 19.18 -16.95 -13.14
N VAL A 21 18.56 -16.25 -12.22
CA VAL A 21 18.92 -16.27 -10.79
C VAL A 21 17.89 -17.13 -10.06
N ASN A 22 18.29 -18.36 -9.74
CA ASN A 22 17.50 -19.22 -8.85
C ASN A 22 18.05 -19.08 -7.44
N PRO A 23 17.20 -18.77 -6.43
CA PRO A 23 17.62 -18.87 -5.04
C PRO A 23 18.13 -20.28 -4.75
N ALA A 24 19.20 -20.38 -3.97
CA ALA A 24 19.61 -21.69 -3.44
C ALA A 24 18.48 -22.26 -2.60
N PRO A 25 18.19 -23.57 -2.71
CA PRO A 25 17.20 -24.20 -1.84
C PRO A 25 17.65 -24.15 -0.37
N ALA A 26 16.70 -24.24 0.54
CA ALA A 26 17.01 -24.34 1.96
C ALA A 26 17.82 -25.60 2.26
N ASP A 27 18.70 -25.52 3.28
CA ASP A 27 19.22 -26.73 3.89
C ASP A 27 18.10 -27.59 4.48
N SER A 28 18.07 -28.87 4.13
CA SER A 28 16.98 -29.77 4.49
C SER A 28 16.81 -29.93 6.00
N ALA A 29 17.91 -29.93 6.76
CA ALA A 29 17.83 -30.04 8.22
C ALA A 29 17.29 -28.74 8.85
N CYS A 30 17.69 -27.58 8.33
CA CYS A 30 17.18 -26.30 8.77
C CYS A 30 15.68 -26.15 8.45
N LEU A 31 15.25 -26.52 7.25
CA LEU A 31 13.84 -26.49 6.85
C LEU A 31 12.99 -27.45 7.71
N GLN A 32 13.50 -28.64 8.01
CA GLN A 32 12.83 -29.61 8.87
C GLN A 32 12.70 -29.09 10.31
N ALA A 33 13.75 -28.48 10.86
CA ALA A 33 13.70 -27.87 12.19
C ALA A 33 12.69 -26.71 12.26
N PHE A 34 12.63 -25.86 11.22
CA PHE A 34 11.60 -24.83 11.08
C PHE A 34 10.19 -25.43 11.05
N ARG A 35 10.00 -26.47 10.24
CA ARG A 35 8.72 -27.17 10.14
C ARG A 35 8.25 -27.70 11.49
N GLU A 36 9.11 -28.39 12.24
CA GLU A 36 8.78 -28.96 13.56
C GLU A 36 8.42 -27.87 14.58
N ALA A 37 9.18 -26.77 14.60
CA ALA A 37 8.88 -25.63 15.47
C ALA A 37 7.53 -24.98 15.12
N ALA A 38 7.26 -24.76 13.82
CA ALA A 38 6.00 -24.20 13.35
C ALA A 38 4.82 -25.15 13.60
N GLU A 39 4.98 -26.45 13.40
CA GLU A 39 3.98 -27.47 13.68
C GLU A 39 3.59 -27.49 15.16
N LYS A 40 4.59 -27.49 16.05
CA LYS A 40 4.36 -27.41 17.50
C LYS A 40 3.54 -26.18 17.89
N ARG A 41 3.81 -25.04 17.26
CA ARG A 41 3.05 -23.80 17.51
C ARG A 41 1.62 -23.88 16.97
N LEU A 42 1.45 -24.30 15.72
CA LEU A 42 0.15 -24.35 15.05
C LEU A 42 -0.77 -25.42 15.66
N SER A 43 -0.24 -26.55 16.10
CA SER A 43 -1.04 -27.63 16.70
C SER A 43 -1.74 -27.24 18.00
N THR A 44 -1.25 -26.21 18.69
CA THR A 44 -1.84 -25.70 19.94
C THR A 44 -2.66 -24.42 19.73
N SER A 45 -2.59 -23.81 18.55
CA SER A 45 -3.27 -22.56 18.22
C SER A 45 -4.77 -22.81 17.95
N LYS A 46 -5.63 -22.05 18.63
CA LYS A 46 -7.09 -22.06 18.39
C LYS A 46 -7.50 -21.00 17.38
N ARG A 47 -6.79 -19.86 17.37
CA ARG A 47 -7.04 -18.75 16.46
C ARG A 47 -5.73 -18.39 15.78
N THR A 48 -5.68 -18.60 14.47
CA THR A 48 -4.53 -18.24 13.63
C THR A 48 -4.93 -17.09 12.73
N ALA A 49 -4.05 -16.10 12.56
CA ALA A 49 -4.22 -15.00 11.64
C ALA A 49 -2.98 -14.84 10.75
N LEU A 50 -3.16 -14.25 9.57
CA LEU A 50 -2.09 -13.95 8.63
C LEU A 50 -1.97 -12.44 8.43
N LEU A 51 -0.76 -11.91 8.63
CA LEU A 51 -0.42 -10.52 8.35
C LEU A 51 0.66 -10.49 7.26
N ALA A 52 0.34 -9.91 6.10
CA ALA A 52 1.25 -9.85 4.97
C ALA A 52 1.70 -8.42 4.67
N ASP A 53 2.91 -8.28 4.10
CA ASP A 53 3.41 -6.97 3.68
C ASP A 53 4.25 -7.07 2.39
N PHE A 54 4.79 -5.95 1.96
CA PHE A 54 5.36 -5.69 0.64
C PHE A 54 6.48 -6.63 0.18
N LEU A 55 7.22 -7.28 1.09
CA LEU A 55 8.27 -8.22 0.67
C LEU A 55 7.68 -9.42 -0.08
N VAL A 56 6.43 -9.79 0.21
CA VAL A 56 5.68 -10.78 -0.58
C VAL A 56 5.59 -10.36 -2.05
N LEU A 57 5.27 -9.09 -2.31
CA LEU A 57 5.17 -8.53 -3.67
C LEU A 57 6.54 -8.50 -4.34
N ARG A 58 7.57 -8.06 -3.62
CA ARG A 58 8.94 -7.98 -4.14
C ARG A 58 9.55 -9.34 -4.50
N HIS A 59 9.12 -10.40 -3.82
CA HIS A 59 9.55 -11.77 -4.11
C HIS A 59 8.60 -12.53 -5.05
N GLY A 60 7.59 -11.86 -5.62
CA GLY A 60 6.66 -12.46 -6.59
C GLY A 60 5.77 -13.55 -5.99
N LEU A 61 5.43 -13.45 -4.71
CA LEU A 61 4.70 -14.48 -3.96
C LEU A 61 3.21 -14.14 -3.70
N ARG A 62 2.68 -13.09 -4.36
CA ARG A 62 1.27 -12.71 -4.25
C ARG A 62 0.34 -13.89 -4.48
N THR A 63 0.49 -14.58 -5.61
CA THR A 63 -0.37 -15.71 -5.97
C THR A 63 -0.30 -16.85 -4.95
N ALA A 64 0.87 -17.12 -4.38
CA ALA A 64 1.03 -18.14 -3.34
C ALA A 64 0.19 -17.79 -2.09
N LEU A 65 0.20 -16.55 -1.64
CA LEU A 65 -0.61 -16.14 -0.49
C LEU A 65 -2.11 -16.12 -0.81
N GLN A 66 -2.50 -15.65 -1.99
CA GLN A 66 -3.90 -15.69 -2.42
C GLN A 66 -4.45 -17.12 -2.47
N THR A 67 -3.65 -18.04 -2.99
CA THR A 67 -3.99 -19.47 -2.98
C THR A 67 -4.09 -20.01 -1.56
N TRP A 68 -3.14 -19.65 -0.71
CA TRP A 68 -3.12 -20.10 0.68
C TRP A 68 -4.41 -19.70 1.44
N VAL A 69 -4.79 -18.41 1.45
CA VAL A 69 -6.00 -18.00 2.18
C VAL A 69 -7.30 -18.50 1.57
N LYS A 70 -7.29 -18.88 0.29
CA LYS A 70 -8.42 -19.53 -0.39
C LYS A 70 -8.54 -21.00 0.01
N GLU A 71 -7.43 -21.70 0.15
CA GLU A 71 -7.40 -23.12 0.52
C GLU A 71 -7.56 -23.33 2.03
N VAL A 72 -7.08 -22.39 2.83
CA VAL A 72 -7.15 -22.40 4.29
C VAL A 72 -7.76 -21.08 4.75
N PRO A 73 -9.10 -21.00 4.83
CA PRO A 73 -9.77 -19.79 5.30
C PRO A 73 -9.32 -19.42 6.72
N MET A 74 -8.81 -18.20 6.88
CA MET A 74 -8.40 -17.65 8.16
C MET A 74 -8.48 -16.11 8.09
N ALA A 75 -8.54 -15.46 9.26
CA ALA A 75 -8.44 -14.01 9.30
C ALA A 75 -7.11 -13.57 8.71
N HIS A 76 -7.16 -12.62 7.78
CA HIS A 76 -5.96 -12.06 7.18
C HIS A 76 -6.07 -10.55 7.00
N ALA A 77 -4.91 -9.91 7.04
CA ALA A 77 -4.75 -8.47 6.90
C ALA A 77 -3.44 -8.16 6.17
N THR A 78 -3.29 -6.92 5.75
CA THR A 78 -2.00 -6.43 5.25
C THR A 78 -1.52 -5.26 6.09
N MET A 79 -0.22 -4.98 6.08
CA MET A 79 0.27 -3.64 6.40
C MET A 79 0.08 -2.72 5.19
N LEU A 80 0.33 -1.41 5.36
CA LEU A 80 0.05 -0.42 4.32
C LEU A 80 0.76 -0.71 2.98
N MET A 81 2.03 -1.10 3.02
CA MET A 81 2.78 -1.40 1.79
C MET A 81 2.39 -2.74 1.15
N GLY A 82 1.69 -3.59 1.89
CA GLY A 82 1.18 -4.87 1.43
C GLY A 82 -0.23 -4.80 0.83
N LYS A 83 -0.86 -3.62 0.78
CA LYS A 83 -2.19 -3.48 0.15
C LYS A 83 -2.19 -4.02 -1.28
N GLY A 84 -3.31 -4.68 -1.65
CA GLY A 84 -3.45 -5.32 -2.95
C GLY A 84 -2.75 -6.69 -3.06
N ILE A 85 -2.14 -7.24 -1.99
CA ILE A 85 -1.72 -8.65 -1.96
C ILE A 85 -2.94 -9.55 -2.13
N PHE A 86 -4.02 -9.24 -1.41
CA PHE A 86 -5.28 -9.97 -1.47
C PHE A 86 -6.32 -9.19 -2.29
N ASP A 87 -7.39 -9.87 -2.70
CA ASP A 87 -8.64 -9.21 -3.05
C ASP A 87 -9.31 -8.79 -1.72
N GLU A 88 -9.28 -7.51 -1.42
CA GLU A 88 -9.71 -6.95 -0.14
C GLU A 88 -11.24 -6.93 0.02
N ARG A 89 -11.98 -7.35 -1.01
CA ARG A 89 -13.44 -7.53 -1.01
C ARG A 89 -13.87 -8.92 -0.56
N GLN A 90 -12.93 -9.87 -0.47
CA GLN A 90 -13.24 -11.25 -0.08
C GLN A 90 -13.42 -11.39 1.42
N SER A 91 -14.26 -12.34 1.81
CA SER A 91 -14.44 -12.71 3.21
C SER A 91 -13.13 -13.20 3.84
N GLY A 92 -12.92 -12.89 5.12
CA GLY A 92 -11.69 -13.20 5.83
C GLY A 92 -10.61 -12.12 5.75
N PHE A 93 -10.70 -11.15 4.82
CA PHE A 93 -9.85 -9.98 4.83
C PHE A 93 -10.38 -8.93 5.82
N TYR A 94 -9.60 -8.59 6.82
CA TYR A 94 -10.03 -7.67 7.89
C TYR A 94 -9.67 -6.21 7.61
N GLY A 95 -8.63 -5.95 6.83
CA GLY A 95 -8.20 -4.59 6.49
C GLY A 95 -6.70 -4.39 6.59
N THR A 96 -6.30 -3.13 6.79
CA THR A 96 -4.89 -2.77 6.96
C THR A 96 -4.56 -2.61 8.43
N TYR A 97 -3.51 -3.31 8.86
CA TYR A 97 -3.02 -3.26 10.23
C TYR A 97 -1.98 -2.14 10.40
N SER A 98 -2.17 -1.30 11.43
CA SER A 98 -1.31 -0.14 11.74
C SER A 98 -1.14 0.05 13.26
N GLY A 99 -0.90 -1.05 14.01
CA GLY A 99 -0.78 -0.99 15.47
C GLY A 99 -2.05 -0.44 16.13
N SER A 100 -1.90 0.48 17.07
CA SER A 100 -3.03 1.08 17.80
C SER A 100 -3.98 1.91 16.92
N ALA A 101 -3.51 2.38 15.77
CA ALA A 101 -4.32 3.13 14.81
C ALA A 101 -5.15 2.24 13.87
N SER A 102 -5.05 0.92 13.98
CA SER A 102 -5.89 -0.01 13.23
C SER A 102 -7.37 0.13 13.62
N ALA A 103 -8.26 -0.10 12.66
CA ALA A 103 -9.67 -0.30 12.97
C ALA A 103 -9.83 -1.47 13.97
N ALA A 104 -10.79 -1.34 14.91
CA ALA A 104 -10.96 -2.31 16.00
C ALA A 104 -11.07 -3.77 15.52
N PRO A 105 -11.85 -4.12 14.47
CA PRO A 105 -11.92 -5.49 13.99
C PRO A 105 -10.57 -6.02 13.45
N VAL A 106 -9.76 -5.17 12.80
CA VAL A 106 -8.43 -5.54 12.30
C VAL A 106 -7.49 -5.84 13.45
N LYS A 107 -7.47 -4.95 14.46
CA LYS A 107 -6.65 -5.10 15.65
C LYS A 107 -7.01 -6.36 16.41
N GLU A 108 -8.30 -6.61 16.64
CA GLU A 108 -8.76 -7.81 17.33
C GLU A 108 -8.41 -9.09 16.55
N ALA A 109 -8.58 -9.09 15.24
CA ALA A 109 -8.26 -10.23 14.40
C ALA A 109 -6.77 -10.60 14.42
N ILE A 110 -5.90 -9.62 14.48
CA ILE A 110 -4.44 -9.82 14.45
C ILE A 110 -3.88 -9.97 15.86
N GLU A 111 -4.05 -9.00 16.75
CA GLU A 111 -3.46 -9.05 18.09
C GLU A 111 -4.14 -10.06 19.01
N GLY A 112 -5.43 -10.34 18.78
CA GLY A 112 -6.20 -11.34 19.52
C GLY A 112 -6.01 -12.80 19.06
N ALA A 113 -5.22 -13.06 18.01
CA ALA A 113 -4.91 -14.41 17.57
C ALA A 113 -3.88 -15.09 18.48
N ASP A 114 -3.98 -16.40 18.65
CA ASP A 114 -2.97 -17.16 19.42
C ASP A 114 -1.67 -17.32 18.62
N THR A 115 -1.78 -17.35 17.29
CA THR A 115 -0.64 -17.39 16.38
C THR A 115 -0.86 -16.43 15.22
N VAL A 116 0.10 -15.56 14.95
CA VAL A 116 0.12 -14.63 13.81
C VAL A 116 1.24 -15.00 12.86
N LEU A 117 0.87 -15.30 11.63
CA LEU A 117 1.81 -15.56 10.54
C LEU A 117 2.20 -14.24 9.89
N CYS A 118 3.36 -13.71 10.24
CA CYS A 118 3.89 -12.44 9.74
C CYS A 118 4.73 -12.69 8.48
N ILE A 119 4.17 -12.48 7.30
CA ILE A 119 4.80 -12.83 6.03
C ILE A 119 5.34 -11.59 5.33
N GLY A 120 6.67 -11.44 5.29
CA GLY A 120 7.33 -10.32 4.63
C GLY A 120 7.03 -8.95 5.24
N THR A 121 6.71 -8.93 6.53
CA THR A 121 6.35 -7.73 7.28
C THR A 121 7.56 -6.89 7.66
N ARG A 122 7.37 -5.57 7.75
CA ARG A 122 8.31 -4.61 8.32
C ARG A 122 7.58 -3.72 9.31
N PHE A 123 7.91 -3.84 10.58
CA PHE A 123 7.38 -2.98 11.62
C PHE A 123 8.26 -1.74 11.75
N THR A 124 7.75 -0.59 11.32
CA THR A 124 8.39 0.72 11.48
C THR A 124 7.46 1.64 12.28
N ASP A 125 7.99 2.75 12.74
CA ASP A 125 7.22 3.76 13.45
C ASP A 125 5.98 4.22 12.67
N THR A 126 6.16 4.61 11.42
CA THR A 126 5.07 5.09 10.56
C THR A 126 4.01 4.01 10.29
N LEU A 127 4.44 2.76 10.05
CA LEU A 127 3.53 1.67 9.72
C LEU A 127 2.76 1.11 10.92
N THR A 128 3.24 1.37 12.14
CA THR A 128 2.67 0.82 13.39
C THR A 128 2.25 1.90 14.39
N ALA A 129 2.02 3.11 13.91
CA ALA A 129 1.65 4.26 14.77
C ALA A 129 2.62 4.42 15.97
N GLY A 130 3.93 4.49 15.70
CA GLY A 130 4.94 4.67 16.73
C GLY A 130 5.31 3.39 17.49
N PHE A 131 5.32 2.23 16.84
CA PHE A 131 5.61 0.91 17.42
C PHE A 131 4.59 0.49 18.49
N THR A 132 3.33 0.82 18.29
CA THR A 132 2.24 0.51 19.23
C THR A 132 1.60 -0.87 19.04
N HIS A 133 2.14 -1.69 18.13
CA HIS A 133 1.68 -3.07 17.94
C HIS A 133 1.94 -3.92 19.20
N GLN A 134 1.02 -4.82 19.51
CA GLN A 134 1.07 -5.68 20.70
C GLN A 134 1.44 -7.13 20.35
N LEU A 135 2.10 -7.34 19.21
CA LEU A 135 2.56 -8.67 18.79
C LEU A 135 3.88 -9.03 19.52
N THR A 136 3.87 -10.20 20.15
CA THR A 136 5.03 -10.73 20.85
C THR A 136 5.73 -11.82 20.03
N PRO A 137 7.04 -12.08 20.23
CA PRO A 137 7.73 -13.19 19.58
C PRO A 137 7.02 -14.53 19.80
N ASP A 138 6.56 -14.80 21.02
CA ASP A 138 5.86 -16.04 21.37
C ASP A 138 4.54 -16.23 20.60
N GLN A 139 3.94 -15.17 20.10
CA GLN A 139 2.70 -15.21 19.34
C GLN A 139 2.94 -15.31 17.83
N THR A 140 4.18 -15.09 17.35
CA THR A 140 4.46 -14.92 15.94
C THR A 140 5.25 -16.05 15.31
N ILE A 141 4.90 -16.37 14.06
CA ILE A 141 5.78 -17.04 13.09
C ILE A 141 6.09 -16.01 12.02
N GLU A 142 7.34 -15.60 11.93
CA GLU A 142 7.79 -14.56 11.01
C GLU A 142 8.54 -15.19 9.83
N VAL A 143 8.22 -14.74 8.61
CA VAL A 143 8.88 -15.18 7.38
C VAL A 143 9.45 -13.97 6.66
N GLN A 144 10.77 -13.96 6.53
CA GLN A 144 11.55 -12.95 5.81
C GLN A 144 12.15 -13.55 4.53
N PRO A 145 12.75 -12.79 3.62
CA PRO A 145 13.26 -13.29 2.33
C PRO A 145 14.16 -14.51 2.41
N HIS A 146 15.02 -14.60 3.42
CA HIS A 146 16.02 -15.65 3.58
C HIS A 146 16.12 -16.20 5.01
N ALA A 147 15.14 -15.91 5.85
CA ALA A 147 15.11 -16.40 7.23
C ALA A 147 13.67 -16.45 7.72
N SER A 148 13.40 -17.35 8.65
CA SER A 148 12.12 -17.46 9.34
C SER A 148 12.35 -17.55 10.83
N ARG A 149 11.37 -17.14 11.65
CA ARG A 149 11.43 -17.16 13.10
C ARG A 149 10.15 -17.78 13.67
N VAL A 150 10.31 -18.63 14.66
CA VAL A 150 9.20 -19.16 15.46
C VAL A 150 9.50 -18.88 16.94
N GLY A 151 8.69 -18.06 17.58
CA GLY A 151 9.03 -17.53 18.88
C GLY A 151 10.34 -16.73 18.80
N ASP A 152 11.33 -17.07 19.65
CA ASP A 152 12.65 -16.43 19.66
C ASP A 152 13.69 -17.17 18.78
N VAL A 153 13.32 -18.28 18.15
CA VAL A 153 14.27 -19.12 17.39
C VAL A 153 14.26 -18.74 15.91
N TRP A 154 15.44 -18.36 15.40
CA TRP A 154 15.66 -18.05 13.99
C TRP A 154 16.18 -19.27 13.21
N PHE A 155 15.65 -19.42 12.00
CA PHE A 155 16.02 -20.40 10.99
C PHE A 155 16.51 -19.63 9.76
N THR A 156 17.82 -19.63 9.53
CA THR A 156 18.46 -18.85 8.44
C THR A 156 18.64 -19.69 7.20
N GLY A 157 18.71 -19.01 6.03
CA GLY A 157 18.92 -19.70 4.75
C GLY A 157 17.68 -20.38 4.18
N ILE A 158 16.49 -20.12 4.74
CA ILE A 158 15.22 -20.62 4.20
C ILE A 158 14.64 -19.54 3.28
N PRO A 159 14.52 -19.78 1.95
CA PRO A 159 13.84 -18.89 1.04
C PRO A 159 12.38 -18.70 1.46
N MET A 160 11.86 -17.47 1.32
CA MET A 160 10.47 -17.13 1.68
C MET A 160 9.44 -18.06 1.02
N ARG A 161 9.67 -18.49 -0.24
CA ARG A 161 8.79 -19.41 -0.95
C ARG A 161 8.66 -20.76 -0.21
N GLU A 162 9.78 -21.36 0.17
CA GLU A 162 9.78 -22.67 0.85
C GLU A 162 9.16 -22.59 2.24
N ALA A 163 9.39 -21.49 2.95
CA ALA A 163 8.72 -21.24 4.23
C ALA A 163 7.20 -21.11 4.07
N ILE A 164 6.73 -20.37 3.06
CA ILE A 164 5.29 -20.23 2.75
C ILE A 164 4.69 -21.59 2.39
N GLU A 165 5.33 -22.38 1.54
CA GLU A 165 4.87 -23.73 1.15
C GLU A 165 4.78 -24.65 2.38
N THR A 166 5.77 -24.62 3.25
CA THR A 166 5.79 -25.39 4.51
C THR A 166 4.64 -24.97 5.43
N LEU A 167 4.47 -23.68 5.67
CA LEU A 167 3.39 -23.16 6.51
C LEU A 167 2.02 -23.42 5.92
N THR A 168 1.85 -23.32 4.60
CA THR A 168 0.58 -23.62 3.93
C THR A 168 0.19 -25.08 4.17
N ALA A 169 1.13 -26.01 4.04
CA ALA A 169 0.89 -27.44 4.30
C ALA A 169 0.49 -27.72 5.75
N LEU A 170 1.19 -27.08 6.72
CA LEU A 170 0.87 -27.20 8.15
C LEU A 170 -0.50 -26.59 8.46
N CYS A 171 -0.80 -25.42 7.91
CA CYS A 171 -2.08 -24.74 8.14
C CYS A 171 -3.27 -25.56 7.62
N LYS A 172 -3.14 -26.29 6.51
CA LYS A 172 -4.17 -27.24 6.03
C LYS A 172 -4.50 -28.30 7.07
N THR A 173 -3.53 -28.70 7.87
CA THR A 173 -3.70 -29.72 8.92
C THR A 173 -4.28 -29.14 10.21
N TYR A 174 -3.75 -28.01 10.67
CA TYR A 174 -3.95 -27.53 12.02
C TYR A 174 -4.91 -26.34 12.14
N VAL A 175 -5.01 -25.48 11.10
CA VAL A 175 -5.86 -24.27 11.20
C VAL A 175 -7.33 -24.64 10.95
N ARG A 176 -8.15 -24.27 11.92
CA ARG A 176 -9.61 -24.39 11.86
C ARG A 176 -10.19 -23.08 12.40
N ASP A 177 -10.23 -22.05 11.55
CA ASP A 177 -10.81 -20.77 11.94
C ASP A 177 -12.32 -20.88 11.99
N THR A 178 -12.88 -20.73 13.18
CA THR A 178 -14.32 -20.77 13.45
C THR A 178 -14.93 -19.37 13.53
N ARG A 179 -14.14 -18.31 13.34
CA ARG A 179 -14.65 -16.93 13.32
C ARG A 179 -15.58 -16.75 12.14
N ALA A 180 -16.70 -16.06 12.39
CA ALA A 180 -17.54 -15.61 11.29
C ALA A 180 -16.69 -14.70 10.38
N PRO A 181 -16.61 -14.98 9.07
CA PRO A 181 -15.90 -14.10 8.15
C PRO A 181 -16.56 -12.72 8.21
N LEU A 182 -15.74 -11.66 8.11
CA LEU A 182 -16.30 -10.33 7.89
C LEU A 182 -17.06 -10.35 6.57
N ASP A 183 -18.36 -10.10 6.64
CA ASP A 183 -19.18 -9.97 5.44
C ASP A 183 -18.94 -8.59 4.83
N HIS A 184 -18.34 -8.58 3.67
CA HIS A 184 -18.13 -7.36 2.89
C HIS A 184 -19.22 -7.13 1.83
N SER A 185 -20.22 -8.01 1.72
CA SER A 185 -21.29 -7.89 0.73
C SER A 185 -22.20 -6.68 0.93
N GLY A 186 -22.18 -6.11 2.15
CA GLY A 186 -22.95 -4.92 2.53
C GLY A 186 -22.20 -3.58 2.41
N PHE A 187 -20.96 -3.54 1.89
CA PHE A 187 -20.26 -2.28 1.66
C PHE A 187 -20.86 -1.56 0.44
N SER A 188 -22.06 -1.03 0.62
CA SER A 188 -22.59 0.04 -0.20
C SER A 188 -21.98 1.35 0.33
N PHE A 189 -21.25 2.05 -0.51
CA PHE A 189 -20.82 3.41 -0.21
C PHE A 189 -21.87 4.35 -0.82
N PRO A 190 -22.87 4.81 -0.04
CA PRO A 190 -23.81 5.80 -0.58
C PRO A 190 -23.00 7.02 -0.99
N THR A 191 -23.33 7.56 -2.16
CA THR A 191 -22.74 8.80 -2.65
C THR A 191 -23.04 9.90 -1.61
N ILE A 192 -22.04 10.63 -1.20
CA ILE A 192 -22.20 11.82 -0.37
C ILE A 192 -22.26 12.98 -1.37
N GLU A 193 -23.34 13.71 -1.36
CA GLU A 193 -23.55 14.87 -2.22
C GLU A 193 -22.97 16.14 -1.58
N GLY A 194 -22.66 17.13 -2.41
CA GLY A 194 -22.21 18.44 -1.99
C GLY A 194 -20.71 18.62 -1.95
N ALA A 195 -20.23 19.60 -1.17
CA ALA A 195 -18.83 19.98 -1.11
C ALA A 195 -17.92 18.79 -0.75
N LEU A 196 -16.79 18.67 -1.47
CA LEU A 196 -15.83 17.60 -1.25
C LEU A 196 -15.20 17.70 0.14
N THR A 197 -15.17 16.56 0.82
CA THR A 197 -14.43 16.29 2.05
C THR A 197 -13.56 15.07 1.85
N GLN A 198 -12.67 14.77 2.82
CA GLN A 198 -11.92 13.50 2.80
C GLN A 198 -12.89 12.32 2.69
N GLU A 199 -13.98 12.30 3.44
CA GLU A 199 -14.93 11.21 3.44
C GLU A 199 -15.61 11.04 2.06
N SER A 200 -16.19 12.11 1.49
CA SER A 200 -16.88 12.05 0.20
C SER A 200 -15.91 11.73 -0.93
N PHE A 201 -14.68 12.25 -0.90
CA PHE A 201 -13.64 11.96 -1.88
C PHE A 201 -13.30 10.45 -1.91
N TRP A 202 -12.99 9.85 -0.74
CA TRP A 202 -12.59 8.44 -0.68
C TRP A 202 -13.74 7.50 -1.05
N ARG A 203 -14.98 7.83 -0.69
CA ARG A 203 -16.16 7.06 -1.08
C ARG A 203 -16.37 7.11 -2.60
N THR A 204 -16.27 8.28 -3.22
CA THR A 204 -16.39 8.43 -4.68
C THR A 204 -15.28 7.67 -5.39
N LEU A 205 -14.03 7.81 -4.94
CA LEU A 205 -12.89 7.09 -5.52
C LEU A 205 -13.03 5.57 -5.40
N GLN A 206 -13.61 5.07 -4.29
CA GLN A 206 -13.84 3.63 -4.09
C GLN A 206 -14.66 3.00 -5.21
N THR A 207 -15.65 3.72 -5.75
CA THR A 207 -16.51 3.22 -6.83
C THR A 207 -15.79 3.20 -8.18
N PHE A 208 -14.75 4.00 -8.33
CA PHE A 208 -13.97 4.14 -9.57
C PHE A 208 -12.93 3.03 -9.77
N ILE A 209 -12.43 2.45 -8.66
CA ILE A 209 -11.35 1.46 -8.69
C ILE A 209 -11.83 0.14 -9.28
N ARG A 210 -11.04 -0.43 -10.21
CA ARG A 210 -11.33 -1.66 -10.93
C ARG A 210 -10.23 -2.70 -10.74
N PRO A 211 -10.52 -3.99 -10.93
CA PRO A 211 -9.48 -5.02 -11.02
C PRO A 211 -8.43 -4.65 -12.05
N GLY A 212 -7.16 -4.88 -11.70
CA GLY A 212 -6.05 -4.61 -12.59
C GLY A 212 -5.50 -3.18 -12.56
N ASP A 213 -6.06 -2.25 -11.80
CA ASP A 213 -5.51 -0.90 -11.65
C ASP A 213 -4.13 -0.89 -10.98
N ILE A 214 -3.35 0.14 -11.27
CA ILE A 214 -2.15 0.49 -10.53
C ILE A 214 -2.42 1.82 -9.82
N ILE A 215 -2.45 1.79 -8.51
CA ILE A 215 -2.73 2.95 -7.66
C ILE A 215 -1.45 3.38 -6.96
N LEU A 216 -1.08 4.64 -7.11
CA LEU A 216 0.03 5.23 -6.39
C LEU A 216 -0.52 6.30 -5.44
N ALA A 217 -0.17 6.21 -4.16
CA ALA A 217 -0.57 7.20 -3.16
C ALA A 217 0.67 7.86 -2.56
N ASP A 218 0.76 9.19 -2.68
CA ASP A 218 1.85 9.95 -2.12
C ASP A 218 1.77 10.02 -0.60
N GLN A 219 2.92 10.11 0.05
CA GLN A 219 2.96 10.29 1.49
C GLN A 219 2.26 11.59 1.88
N GLY A 220 1.30 11.49 2.77
CA GLY A 220 0.42 12.60 3.14
C GLY A 220 -1.02 12.14 3.31
N THR A 221 -1.97 13.06 3.21
CA THR A 221 -3.41 12.74 3.30
C THR A 221 -3.83 11.72 2.24
N SER A 222 -3.12 11.66 1.10
CA SER A 222 -3.32 10.65 0.05
C SER A 222 -3.07 9.23 0.55
N ALA A 223 -1.91 8.95 1.15
CA ALA A 223 -1.59 7.61 1.66
C ALA A 223 -2.46 7.24 2.86
N PHE A 224 -2.66 8.19 3.80
CA PHE A 224 -3.46 7.94 5.00
C PHE A 224 -4.95 7.72 4.70
N GLY A 225 -5.49 8.36 3.67
CA GLY A 225 -6.86 8.13 3.27
C GLY A 225 -7.04 6.87 2.39
N ALA A 226 -6.04 6.55 1.56
CA ALA A 226 -6.10 5.36 0.71
C ALA A 226 -6.07 4.04 1.51
N ILE A 227 -5.73 4.07 2.80
CA ILE A 227 -5.68 2.88 3.64
C ILE A 227 -7.05 2.20 3.76
N ASP A 228 -8.13 2.98 3.77
CA ASP A 228 -9.49 2.49 3.93
C ASP A 228 -10.12 1.99 2.62
N LEU A 229 -9.48 2.23 1.48
CA LEU A 229 -9.93 1.68 0.20
C LEU A 229 -9.93 0.16 0.22
N ARG A 230 -10.98 -0.46 -0.31
CA ARG A 230 -11.09 -1.90 -0.51
C ARG A 230 -10.70 -2.24 -1.93
N LEU A 231 -9.48 -2.70 -2.10
CA LEU A 231 -8.90 -2.96 -3.40
C LEU A 231 -9.40 -4.30 -3.96
N PRO A 232 -9.92 -4.33 -5.20
CA PRO A 232 -10.28 -5.57 -5.86
C PRO A 232 -9.06 -6.38 -6.27
N ALA A 233 -9.31 -7.57 -6.82
CA ALA A 233 -8.27 -8.44 -7.35
C ALA A 233 -7.33 -7.73 -8.32
N ASP A 234 -6.06 -8.12 -8.31
CA ASP A 234 -5.02 -7.70 -9.24
C ASP A 234 -4.66 -6.21 -9.23
N VAL A 235 -5.13 -5.45 -8.27
CA VAL A 235 -4.66 -4.07 -8.05
C VAL A 235 -3.23 -4.09 -7.53
N ASN A 236 -2.38 -3.24 -8.09
CA ASN A 236 -1.08 -2.91 -7.52
C ASN A 236 -1.20 -1.60 -6.75
N PHE A 237 -0.87 -1.62 -5.47
CA PHE A 237 -0.82 -0.42 -4.64
C PHE A 237 0.63 -0.06 -4.33
N ILE A 238 1.02 1.18 -4.64
CA ILE A 238 2.39 1.68 -4.49
C ILE A 238 2.37 2.89 -3.56
N VAL A 239 3.10 2.78 -2.47
CA VAL A 239 3.24 3.84 -1.45
C VAL A 239 4.65 3.78 -0.87
N GLN A 240 5.18 4.91 -0.44
CA GLN A 240 6.55 5.01 0.11
C GLN A 240 6.54 5.68 1.50
N PRO A 241 6.10 4.97 2.57
CA PRO A 241 6.07 5.50 3.92
C PRO A 241 7.40 5.35 4.68
N LEU A 242 8.34 4.53 4.22
CA LEU A 242 9.57 4.22 4.97
C LEU A 242 10.45 5.45 5.22
N TRP A 243 10.57 6.32 4.22
CA TRP A 243 11.28 7.59 4.32
C TRP A 243 10.34 8.79 4.35
N GLY A 244 9.04 8.56 4.11
CA GLY A 244 8.07 9.64 3.99
C GLY A 244 8.36 10.62 2.86
N SER A 245 9.04 10.19 1.80
CA SER A 245 9.45 11.06 0.69
C SER A 245 8.23 11.47 -0.12
N ILE A 246 7.81 12.73 0.01
CA ILE A 246 6.78 13.32 -0.82
C ILE A 246 7.31 13.61 -2.23
N GLY A 247 6.41 13.62 -3.24
CA GLY A 247 6.78 13.77 -4.65
C GLY A 247 7.25 12.49 -5.33
N TYR A 248 7.35 11.37 -4.61
CA TYR A 248 7.75 10.07 -5.16
C TYR A 248 6.80 9.57 -6.24
N THR A 249 5.49 9.81 -6.11
CA THR A 249 4.45 9.13 -6.88
C THR A 249 4.40 9.55 -8.34
N LEU A 250 4.68 10.80 -8.68
CA LEU A 250 4.68 11.24 -10.09
C LEU A 250 5.78 10.53 -10.87
N ALA A 251 7.02 10.51 -10.36
CA ALA A 251 8.10 9.78 -11.01
C ALA A 251 7.84 8.27 -11.03
N ALA A 252 7.29 7.70 -9.96
CA ALA A 252 6.91 6.29 -9.91
C ALA A 252 5.79 5.94 -10.89
N ALA A 253 4.84 6.85 -11.13
CA ALA A 253 3.76 6.66 -12.11
C ALA A 253 4.28 6.61 -13.53
N PHE A 254 5.26 7.46 -13.88
CA PHE A 254 5.97 7.37 -15.16
C PHE A 254 6.57 5.97 -15.36
N GLY A 255 7.27 5.45 -14.34
CA GLY A 255 7.83 4.10 -14.36
C GLY A 255 6.75 3.00 -14.44
N ALA A 256 5.68 3.12 -13.68
CA ALA A 256 4.58 2.15 -13.67
C ALA A 256 3.88 2.08 -15.03
N GLN A 257 3.58 3.23 -15.65
CA GLN A 257 2.97 3.28 -16.98
C GLN A 257 3.91 2.77 -18.07
N THR A 258 5.23 3.02 -17.95
CA THR A 258 6.23 2.47 -18.84
C THR A 258 6.29 0.94 -18.75
N ALA A 259 6.28 0.39 -17.54
CA ALA A 259 6.32 -1.05 -17.31
C ALA A 259 5.01 -1.76 -17.70
N CYS A 260 3.89 -1.07 -17.57
CA CYS A 260 2.55 -1.62 -17.79
C CYS A 260 1.70 -0.69 -18.66
N PRO A 261 2.02 -0.53 -19.96
CA PRO A 261 1.41 0.50 -20.83
C PRO A 261 -0.09 0.31 -21.04
N ASN A 262 -0.60 -0.90 -20.87
CA ASN A 262 -2.01 -1.23 -21.07
C ASN A 262 -2.85 -1.22 -19.79
N ARG A 263 -2.22 -1.00 -18.62
CA ARG A 263 -2.94 -0.90 -17.35
C ARG A 263 -3.27 0.55 -17.02
N ARG A 264 -4.36 0.74 -16.34
CA ARG A 264 -4.79 2.05 -15.86
C ARG A 264 -3.95 2.40 -14.63
N VAL A 265 -3.30 3.58 -14.67
CA VAL A 265 -2.47 4.11 -13.58
C VAL A 265 -3.20 5.29 -12.95
N ILE A 266 -3.46 5.21 -11.66
CA ILE A 266 -4.17 6.23 -10.87
C ILE A 266 -3.18 6.78 -9.84
N VAL A 267 -2.96 8.08 -9.86
CA VAL A 267 -2.03 8.78 -8.96
C VAL A 267 -2.83 9.65 -8.00
N LEU A 268 -2.58 9.47 -6.72
CA LEU A 268 -3.13 10.28 -5.64
C LEU A 268 -1.97 11.04 -5.00
N THR A 269 -1.89 12.33 -5.22
CA THR A 269 -0.79 13.17 -4.72
C THR A 269 -1.32 14.46 -4.11
N GLY A 270 -0.75 14.90 -3.01
CA GLY A 270 -1.04 16.22 -2.44
C GLY A 270 -0.44 17.33 -3.29
N ASP A 271 -1.03 18.52 -3.22
CA ASP A 271 -0.54 19.72 -3.90
C ASP A 271 0.93 20.04 -3.53
N GLY A 272 1.29 20.02 -2.25
CA GLY A 272 2.67 20.23 -1.79
C GLY A 272 3.64 19.15 -2.26
N ALA A 273 3.20 17.88 -2.28
CA ALA A 273 4.01 16.77 -2.77
C ALA A 273 4.24 16.87 -4.29
N ALA A 274 3.20 17.19 -5.04
CA ALA A 274 3.28 17.32 -6.49
C ALA A 274 4.23 18.43 -6.94
N GLN A 275 4.34 19.53 -6.17
CA GLN A 275 5.28 20.62 -6.49
C GLN A 275 6.75 20.20 -6.56
N LEU A 276 7.12 19.10 -5.92
CA LEU A 276 8.52 18.63 -5.91
C LEU A 276 8.94 17.97 -7.21
N THR A 277 8.01 17.33 -7.92
CA THR A 277 8.34 16.48 -9.09
C THR A 277 7.37 16.67 -10.27
N ILE A 278 6.64 17.78 -10.30
CA ILE A 278 5.63 18.05 -11.32
C ILE A 278 6.19 18.05 -12.75
N GLN A 279 7.49 18.35 -12.92
CA GLN A 279 8.17 18.31 -14.21
C GLN A 279 8.11 16.92 -14.89
N GLU A 280 7.86 15.85 -14.15
CA GLU A 280 7.69 14.50 -14.71
C GLU A 280 6.48 14.39 -15.63
N LEU A 281 5.48 15.30 -15.49
CA LEU A 281 4.39 15.40 -16.45
C LEU A 281 4.91 15.70 -17.87
N GLY A 282 6.00 16.48 -18.00
CA GLY A 282 6.64 16.73 -19.29
C GLY A 282 7.13 15.44 -19.96
N SER A 283 7.73 14.54 -19.18
CA SER A 283 8.15 13.22 -19.65
C SER A 283 6.95 12.34 -20.04
N MET A 284 5.89 12.33 -19.22
CA MET A 284 4.65 11.58 -19.51
C MET A 284 3.97 12.08 -20.79
N LEU A 285 3.90 13.41 -20.98
CA LEU A 285 3.32 14.02 -22.20
C LEU A 285 4.13 13.69 -23.44
N ARG A 286 5.47 13.76 -23.35
CA ARG A 286 6.37 13.38 -24.45
C ARG A 286 6.15 11.93 -24.89
N ASP A 287 6.01 11.02 -23.93
CA ASP A 287 5.87 9.58 -24.17
C ASP A 287 4.41 9.14 -24.35
N LYS A 288 3.49 10.12 -24.41
CA LYS A 288 2.04 9.89 -24.60
C LYS A 288 1.45 8.93 -23.56
N GLN A 289 1.98 8.97 -22.35
CA GLN A 289 1.40 8.22 -21.24
C GLN A 289 0.05 8.79 -20.83
N ARG A 290 -0.78 7.96 -20.24
CA ARG A 290 -2.18 8.28 -19.92
C ARG A 290 -2.57 8.01 -18.46
N PRO A 291 -1.77 8.40 -17.47
CA PRO A 291 -2.18 8.26 -16.09
C PRO A 291 -3.34 9.19 -15.75
N ILE A 292 -4.13 8.79 -14.76
CA ILE A 292 -5.18 9.62 -14.14
C ILE A 292 -4.58 10.17 -12.86
N ILE A 293 -4.31 11.46 -12.80
CA ILE A 293 -3.64 12.14 -11.71
C ILE A 293 -4.64 12.99 -10.95
N LEU A 294 -4.88 12.63 -9.68
CA LEU A 294 -5.70 13.42 -8.77
C LEU A 294 -4.75 14.19 -7.84
N VAL A 295 -4.75 15.51 -7.97
CA VAL A 295 -4.02 16.41 -7.10
C VAL A 295 -4.98 16.83 -5.98
N LEU A 296 -4.75 16.30 -4.77
CA LEU A 296 -5.51 16.65 -3.57
C LEU A 296 -5.03 18.01 -3.07
N ASN A 297 -5.74 19.06 -3.49
CA ASN A 297 -5.41 20.43 -3.16
C ASN A 297 -6.11 20.85 -1.88
N ASN A 298 -5.35 20.86 -0.78
CA ASN A 298 -5.75 21.34 0.53
C ASN A 298 -4.87 22.52 1.00
N GLU A 299 -4.28 23.23 0.03
CA GLU A 299 -3.49 24.44 0.23
C GLU A 299 -2.25 24.23 1.12
N GLY A 300 -1.57 23.07 0.95
CA GLY A 300 -0.27 22.80 1.57
C GLY A 300 -0.17 21.54 2.41
N TYR A 301 0.64 21.59 3.46
CA TYR A 301 1.03 20.40 4.24
C TYR A 301 0.07 20.14 5.39
N THR A 302 -1.10 19.58 5.08
CA THR A 302 -2.15 19.27 6.06
C THR A 302 -1.72 18.22 7.10
N VAL A 303 -0.82 17.29 6.75
CA VAL A 303 -0.24 16.35 7.72
C VAL A 303 0.55 17.11 8.79
N GLU A 304 1.39 18.04 8.38
CA GLU A 304 2.19 18.86 9.30
C GLU A 304 1.29 19.77 10.17
N ARG A 305 0.22 20.32 9.58
CA ARG A 305 -0.79 21.05 10.35
C ARG A 305 -1.42 20.21 11.44
N ALA A 306 -1.69 18.94 11.15
CA ALA A 306 -2.28 18.02 12.11
C ALA A 306 -1.30 17.60 13.22
N ILE A 307 0.01 17.52 12.93
CA ILE A 307 1.03 17.04 13.87
C ILE A 307 1.63 18.19 14.67
N HIS A 308 1.96 19.32 14.01
CA HIS A 308 2.73 20.42 14.58
C HIS A 308 1.93 21.70 14.80
N GLY A 309 0.65 21.69 14.49
CA GLY A 309 -0.26 22.82 14.65
C GLY A 309 -0.59 23.54 13.34
N PRO A 310 -1.81 24.08 13.23
CA PRO A 310 -2.34 24.62 11.96
C PRO A 310 -1.76 25.99 11.57
N GLU A 311 -1.22 26.75 12.54
CA GLU A 311 -0.84 28.15 12.37
C GLU A 311 0.58 28.36 11.82
N GLN A 312 1.32 27.28 11.57
CA GLN A 312 2.70 27.38 11.12
C GLN A 312 2.76 27.78 9.64
N ARG A 313 3.39 28.91 9.35
CA ARG A 313 3.50 29.45 7.99
C ARG A 313 4.19 28.51 7.00
N TYR A 314 5.12 27.68 7.46
CA TYR A 314 5.82 26.72 6.59
C TYR A 314 4.91 25.60 6.08
N ASN A 315 3.70 25.45 6.63
CA ASN A 315 2.71 24.51 6.13
C ASN A 315 1.95 25.03 4.89
N ASP A 316 2.01 26.35 4.65
CA ASP A 316 1.41 26.98 3.50
C ASP A 316 2.37 26.99 2.32
N ILE A 317 1.89 26.66 1.14
CA ILE A 317 2.66 26.62 -0.10
C ILE A 317 2.15 27.66 -1.09
N ALA A 318 2.92 27.94 -2.14
CA ALA A 318 2.44 28.74 -3.25
C ALA A 318 1.28 28.02 -3.96
N LEU A 319 0.16 28.71 -4.13
CA LEU A 319 -0.99 28.18 -4.85
C LEU A 319 -0.71 28.22 -6.36
N TRP A 320 -0.78 27.05 -6.99
CA TRP A 320 -0.56 26.90 -8.42
C TRP A 320 -1.86 26.75 -9.19
N ASN A 321 -1.85 27.16 -10.44
CA ASN A 321 -2.94 26.88 -11.37
C ASN A 321 -2.74 25.50 -12.01
N TRP A 322 -3.13 24.46 -11.29
CA TRP A 322 -2.86 23.05 -11.64
C TRP A 322 -3.36 22.69 -13.04
N THR A 323 -4.54 23.19 -13.43
CA THR A 323 -5.13 22.87 -14.73
C THR A 323 -4.37 23.45 -15.92
N GLN A 324 -3.47 24.41 -15.70
CA GLN A 324 -2.64 25.01 -16.75
C GLN A 324 -1.22 24.41 -16.84
N ILE A 325 -0.84 23.56 -15.90
CA ILE A 325 0.52 23.00 -15.84
C ILE A 325 0.87 22.16 -17.08
N PRO A 326 0.01 21.26 -17.61
CA PRO A 326 0.35 20.51 -18.80
C PRO A 326 0.67 21.40 -20.01
N GLN A 327 -0.01 22.52 -20.17
CA GLN A 327 0.24 23.50 -21.25
C GLN A 327 1.60 24.19 -21.09
N ALA A 328 2.04 24.40 -19.84
CA ALA A 328 3.36 25.00 -19.56
C ALA A 328 4.51 24.02 -19.82
N LEU A 329 4.26 22.71 -19.69
CA LEU A 329 5.27 21.67 -19.82
C LEU A 329 5.38 21.05 -21.21
N SER A 330 4.47 21.37 -22.15
CA SER A 330 4.46 20.83 -23.49
C SER A 330 3.89 21.82 -24.50
N LEU A 331 4.48 21.91 -25.68
CA LEU A 331 3.99 22.76 -26.76
C LEU A 331 2.66 22.24 -27.38
N ALA A 332 2.41 20.95 -27.26
CA ALA A 332 1.19 20.30 -27.76
C ALA A 332 0.71 19.24 -26.75
N PRO A 333 0.23 19.65 -25.59
CA PRO A 333 -0.12 18.72 -24.52
C PRO A 333 -1.36 17.93 -24.93
N GLN A 334 -1.23 16.60 -24.86
CA GLN A 334 -2.36 15.69 -24.95
C GLN A 334 -2.83 15.35 -23.52
N ALA A 335 -3.38 16.34 -22.86
CA ALA A 335 -3.89 16.22 -21.49
C ALA A 335 -5.27 16.88 -21.40
N GLU A 336 -6.10 16.32 -20.55
CA GLU A 336 -7.36 16.93 -20.15
C GLU A 336 -7.30 17.25 -18.65
N CYS A 337 -7.81 18.42 -18.29
CA CYS A 337 -7.66 18.96 -16.95
C CYS A 337 -9.02 19.41 -16.40
N TRP A 338 -9.26 19.09 -15.14
CA TRP A 338 -10.48 19.50 -14.43
C TRP A 338 -10.13 20.04 -13.05
N ARG A 339 -10.99 20.89 -12.53
CA ARG A 339 -10.98 21.31 -11.13
C ARG A 339 -12.36 21.01 -10.56
N VAL A 340 -12.39 20.27 -9.45
CA VAL A 340 -13.62 19.81 -8.81
C VAL A 340 -13.63 20.16 -7.33
N SER A 341 -14.79 20.62 -6.83
CA SER A 341 -15.02 20.96 -5.43
C SER A 341 -16.26 20.29 -4.84
N GLU A 342 -17.03 19.58 -5.70
CA GLU A 342 -18.25 18.88 -5.33
C GLU A 342 -18.13 17.40 -5.66
N ALA A 343 -18.74 16.54 -4.85
CA ALA A 343 -18.62 15.09 -4.99
C ALA A 343 -19.24 14.56 -6.28
N GLU A 344 -20.35 15.14 -6.72
CA GLU A 344 -21.03 14.78 -7.96
C GLU A 344 -20.18 15.16 -9.19
N ALA A 345 -19.56 16.34 -9.16
CA ALA A 345 -18.64 16.77 -10.21
C ALA A 345 -17.43 15.85 -10.31
N LEU A 346 -16.89 15.39 -9.18
CA LEU A 346 -15.83 14.39 -9.16
C LEU A 346 -16.28 13.08 -9.80
N ALA A 347 -17.44 12.56 -9.43
CA ALA A 347 -17.99 11.33 -9.99
C ALA A 347 -18.16 11.42 -11.52
N GLU A 348 -18.71 12.51 -12.02
CA GLU A 348 -18.85 12.76 -13.46
C GLU A 348 -17.49 12.80 -14.19
N VAL A 349 -16.50 13.46 -13.60
CA VAL A 349 -15.15 13.53 -14.17
C VAL A 349 -14.50 12.15 -14.16
N LEU A 350 -14.62 11.38 -13.08
CA LEU A 350 -14.11 10.02 -13.00
C LEU A 350 -14.73 9.10 -14.06
N ASP A 351 -16.03 9.20 -14.31
CA ASP A 351 -16.69 8.46 -15.39
C ASP A 351 -16.15 8.85 -16.78
N LYS A 352 -15.91 10.14 -17.01
CA LYS A 352 -15.30 10.62 -18.26
C LYS A 352 -13.90 10.03 -18.46
N VAL A 353 -13.05 10.11 -17.44
CA VAL A 353 -11.65 9.66 -17.56
C VAL A 353 -11.47 8.14 -17.47
N ALA A 354 -12.49 7.40 -17.09
CA ALA A 354 -12.45 5.94 -16.97
C ALA A 354 -11.99 5.23 -18.26
N HIS A 355 -12.22 5.86 -19.42
CA HIS A 355 -11.94 5.35 -20.75
C HIS A 355 -11.04 6.27 -21.58
N HIS A 356 -10.44 7.28 -20.94
CA HIS A 356 -9.59 8.24 -21.63
C HIS A 356 -8.27 7.60 -22.11
N GLU A 357 -7.85 8.03 -23.29
CA GLU A 357 -6.57 7.65 -23.90
C GLU A 357 -5.51 8.76 -23.80
N ARG A 358 -5.71 9.70 -22.88
CA ARG A 358 -4.82 10.85 -22.66
C ARG A 358 -4.52 10.98 -21.17
N LEU A 359 -3.44 11.69 -20.84
CA LEU A 359 -3.16 12.11 -19.48
C LEU A 359 -4.34 12.92 -18.94
N SER A 360 -4.83 12.55 -17.77
CA SER A 360 -5.91 13.24 -17.06
C SER A 360 -5.39 13.84 -15.76
N LEU A 361 -5.53 15.16 -15.59
CA LEU A 361 -5.16 15.85 -14.35
C LEU A 361 -6.43 16.44 -13.73
N ILE A 362 -6.73 16.00 -12.52
CA ILE A 362 -7.91 16.40 -11.77
C ILE A 362 -7.43 17.10 -10.48
N GLU A 363 -7.65 18.41 -10.40
CA GLU A 363 -7.46 19.17 -9.17
C GLU A 363 -8.68 18.99 -8.29
N VAL A 364 -8.50 18.31 -7.17
CA VAL A 364 -9.55 17.99 -6.18
C VAL A 364 -9.42 18.94 -5.02
N MET A 365 -10.38 19.86 -4.87
CA MET A 365 -10.39 20.86 -3.81
C MET A 365 -10.90 20.23 -2.51
N LEU A 366 -10.08 20.21 -1.49
CA LEU A 366 -10.43 19.70 -0.16
C LEU A 366 -10.23 20.77 0.91
N PRO A 367 -11.00 20.74 2.00
CA PRO A 367 -10.82 21.68 3.10
C PRO A 367 -9.42 21.56 3.72
N LYS A 368 -8.80 22.70 4.02
CA LYS A 368 -7.41 22.83 4.49
C LYS A 368 -7.10 22.03 5.76
N ALA A 369 -8.07 21.84 6.65
CA ALA A 369 -7.90 21.15 7.92
C ALA A 369 -8.59 19.79 7.97
N ASP A 370 -9.19 19.33 6.87
CA ASP A 370 -9.87 18.05 6.83
C ASP A 370 -8.86 16.92 6.64
N ILE A 371 -8.87 15.94 7.53
CA ILE A 371 -7.90 14.85 7.59
C ILE A 371 -8.55 13.48 7.60
N PRO A 372 -7.91 12.47 6.98
CA PRO A 372 -8.40 11.09 7.04
C PRO A 372 -8.41 10.52 8.46
N PRO A 373 -9.31 9.55 8.76
CA PRO A 373 -9.43 8.94 10.10
C PRO A 373 -8.11 8.36 10.64
N LEU A 374 -7.31 7.69 9.81
CA LEU A 374 -6.03 7.14 10.23
C LEU A 374 -5.05 8.24 10.68
N LEU A 375 -4.98 9.37 9.95
CA LEU A 375 -4.12 10.47 10.34
C LEU A 375 -4.57 11.06 11.69
N SER A 376 -5.87 11.21 11.91
CA SER A 376 -6.42 11.64 13.20
C SER A 376 -6.07 10.67 14.33
N ALA A 377 -6.10 9.36 14.09
CA ALA A 377 -5.70 8.37 15.09
C ALA A 377 -4.19 8.42 15.38
N LEU A 378 -3.37 8.61 14.34
CA LEU A 378 -1.92 8.72 14.47
C LEU A 378 -1.52 9.97 15.26
N THR A 379 -2.10 11.14 14.97
CA THR A 379 -1.79 12.39 15.69
C THR A 379 -2.14 12.27 17.18
N LYS A 380 -3.28 11.69 17.53
CA LYS A 380 -3.67 11.43 18.93
C LYS A 380 -2.67 10.49 19.64
N ALA A 381 -2.19 9.45 18.94
CA ALA A 381 -1.20 8.54 19.51
C ALA A 381 0.16 9.22 19.76
N LEU A 382 0.59 10.10 18.85
CA LEU A 382 1.81 10.89 19.01
C LEU A 382 1.71 11.92 20.15
N GLU A 383 0.57 12.62 20.26
CA GLU A 383 0.30 13.55 21.37
C GLU A 383 0.33 12.84 22.72
N ALA A 384 -0.33 11.68 22.84
CA ALA A 384 -0.32 10.88 24.06
C ALA A 384 1.09 10.46 24.47
N ARG A 385 1.94 10.11 23.51
CA ARG A 385 3.34 9.73 23.76
C ARG A 385 4.21 10.93 24.19
N ASN A 386 4.00 12.10 23.61
CA ASN A 386 4.77 13.30 23.94
C ASN A 386 4.39 13.89 25.30
N ASN A 387 3.19 13.56 25.82
CA ASN A 387 2.68 14.03 27.11
C ASN A 387 2.92 13.00 28.24
N ALA A 388 3.48 11.82 27.94
CA ALA A 388 3.83 10.77 28.90
C ALA A 388 5.32 10.83 29.27
#